data_4331a93d8efebb71eac6952ce01dc6f3
#
_entry.id   4331a93d8efebb71eac6952ce01dc6f3
#
_cell.length_a   1.000
_cell.length_b   1.000
_cell.length_c   1.000
_cell.angle_alpha   90.00
_cell.angle_beta   90.00
_cell.angle_gamma   90.00
#
_symmetry.space_group_name_H-M   'P 1'
#
loop_
_entity.id
_entity.type
_entity.pdbx_description
1 polymer ?
#
loop_
_entity_poly.entity_id
_entity_poly.type
_entity_poly.pdbx_seq_one_letter_code
_entity_poly.pdbx_strand_id
1 'polypeptide(L)'
;VLVGGGHTNALLMKNWLMKPNLMPDVPITIISRDSSLVYSSMYPSVISRSIRLKQSLIDISSLASSAKISFIKSEVKDIQFDNQKIILNNRPPIEYSKIILNCGSSTKVSKEFSELVKENIACTIRPFFQSYQFIKSDDVFNSKNELPFVVTGSGLGAIEIAFALRKRWKNRKLILACNPIKISRRFLRTLEIFNIQIKEDMNFDYKKVLLCTGNSPHSWIKNNILKLDNNGRIITNKYLRAKDFFNIYAVGDCASVGINKRKSSGIIAVKSSKTLCKNINNDFVNKNLRKWIPQKRGLQIVNLFNNNQPKAFAIYGKLVVGPSRFFWVLKNILDTNFLQQF
;
A
#
# COMPACT_ATOMS: atom_id res chain seq x y z
N VAL A 1 19.70 1.41 8.88
CA VAL A 1 18.76 2.42 8.37
C VAL A 1 17.44 1.75 7.92
N LEU A 2 16.30 2.36 8.23
CA LEU A 2 14.98 1.97 7.77
C LEU A 2 14.59 2.84 6.57
N VAL A 3 14.33 2.24 5.42
CA VAL A 3 13.90 2.97 4.21
C VAL A 3 12.42 2.76 3.97
N GLY A 4 11.66 3.85 4.04
CA GLY A 4 10.22 3.89 3.87
C GLY A 4 9.43 3.79 5.19
N GLY A 5 8.44 4.67 5.35
CA GLY A 5 7.49 4.66 6.47
C GLY A 5 6.37 3.61 6.31
N GLY A 6 6.67 2.45 5.69
CA GLY A 6 5.66 1.40 5.48
C GLY A 6 5.20 0.71 6.76
N HIS A 7 4.08 -0.02 6.68
CA HIS A 7 3.44 -0.69 7.83
C HIS A 7 4.39 -1.57 8.64
N THR A 8 5.32 -2.29 7.97
CA THR A 8 6.26 -3.17 8.66
C THR A 8 7.28 -2.38 9.47
N ASN A 9 7.81 -1.27 8.94
CA ASN A 9 8.74 -0.41 9.69
C ASN A 9 8.03 0.32 10.83
N ALA A 10 6.78 0.77 10.65
CA ALA A 10 5.97 1.31 11.74
C ALA A 10 5.80 0.30 12.89
N LEU A 11 5.41 -0.94 12.56
CA LEU A 11 5.28 -2.02 13.54
C LEU A 11 6.63 -2.43 14.16
N LEU A 12 7.72 -2.34 13.40
CA LEU A 12 9.06 -2.60 13.91
C LEU A 12 9.44 -1.58 15.00
N MET A 13 9.29 -0.30 14.72
CA MET A 13 9.51 0.77 15.70
C MET A 13 8.59 0.62 16.93
N LYS A 14 7.31 0.32 16.71
CA LYS A 14 6.38 0.03 17.81
C LYS A 14 6.80 -1.17 18.65
N ASN A 15 7.29 -2.26 18.04
CA ASN A 15 7.79 -3.41 18.77
C ASN A 15 9.03 -3.06 19.60
N TRP A 16 9.93 -2.23 19.10
CA TRP A 16 11.10 -1.76 19.83
C TRP A 16 10.71 -0.84 20.99
N LEU A 17 9.74 0.04 20.81
CA LEU A 17 9.21 0.88 21.87
C LEU A 17 8.61 0.04 23.01
N MET A 18 7.83 -1.00 22.67
CA MET A 18 7.19 -1.89 23.65
C MET A 18 8.15 -2.91 24.28
N LYS A 19 9.23 -3.25 23.57
CA LYS A 19 10.25 -4.24 23.98
C LYS A 19 11.63 -3.73 23.64
N PRO A 20 12.17 -2.78 24.43
CA PRO A 20 13.47 -2.16 24.14
C PRO A 20 14.62 -3.14 24.02
N ASN A 21 14.56 -4.26 24.73
CA ASN A 21 15.54 -5.34 24.65
C ASN A 21 15.62 -6.05 23.28
N LEU A 22 14.68 -5.80 22.38
CA LEU A 22 14.72 -6.28 20.99
C LEU A 22 15.27 -5.23 20.03
N MET A 23 15.51 -4.01 20.49
CA MET A 23 16.13 -2.96 19.68
C MET A 23 17.65 -3.16 19.68
N PRO A 24 18.31 -3.14 18.52
CA PRO A 24 19.77 -3.16 18.48
C PRO A 24 20.36 -1.92 19.14
N ASP A 25 21.46 -2.09 19.86
CA ASP A 25 22.21 -1.00 20.51
C ASP A 25 23.14 -0.32 19.49
N VAL A 26 22.54 0.32 18.51
CA VAL A 26 23.23 1.08 17.44
C VAL A 26 22.36 2.25 17.01
N PRO A 27 22.93 3.34 16.47
CA PRO A 27 22.15 4.43 15.91
C PRO A 27 21.20 3.95 14.79
N ILE A 28 19.93 4.25 14.93
CA ILE A 28 18.91 3.88 13.94
C ILE A 28 18.32 5.15 13.32
N THR A 29 18.21 5.15 12.00
CA THR A 29 17.59 6.23 11.25
C THR A 29 16.47 5.67 10.37
N ILE A 30 15.30 6.33 10.36
CA ILE A 30 14.25 6.08 9.39
C ILE A 30 14.18 7.21 8.37
N ILE A 31 14.13 6.85 7.09
CA ILE A 31 13.96 7.78 5.96
C ILE A 31 12.59 7.55 5.36
N SER A 32 11.76 8.58 5.34
CA SER A 32 10.43 8.52 4.74
C SER A 32 10.09 9.82 4.03
N ARG A 33 9.41 9.72 2.87
CA ARG A 33 8.94 10.88 2.12
C ARG A 33 7.92 11.70 2.92
N ASP A 34 7.02 11.02 3.62
CA ASP A 34 5.94 11.61 4.40
C ASP A 34 6.17 11.35 5.89
N SER A 35 5.80 12.30 6.75
CA SER A 35 5.87 12.14 8.21
C SER A 35 4.79 11.21 8.76
N SER A 36 3.75 10.96 7.97
CA SER A 36 2.65 10.07 8.33
C SER A 36 2.38 9.04 7.24
N LEU A 37 1.96 7.86 7.64
CA LEU A 37 1.53 6.78 6.76
C LEU A 37 0.00 6.70 6.75
N VAL A 38 -0.61 6.69 5.56
CA VAL A 38 -2.04 6.35 5.43
C VAL A 38 -2.20 4.84 5.55
N TYR A 39 -3.03 4.40 6.50
CA TYR A 39 -3.39 2.99 6.61
C TYR A 39 -4.25 2.56 5.43
N SER A 40 -3.66 1.83 4.51
CA SER A 40 -4.22 1.54 3.18
C SER A 40 -5.58 0.83 3.22
N SER A 41 -5.85 0.02 4.26
CA SER A 41 -7.15 -0.65 4.42
C SER A 41 -8.30 0.33 4.66
N MET A 42 -8.03 1.46 5.31
CA MET A 42 -9.02 2.51 5.59
C MET A 42 -9.09 3.59 4.50
N TYR A 43 -8.19 3.58 3.53
CA TYR A 43 -8.18 4.60 2.48
C TYR A 43 -9.51 4.69 1.70
N PRO A 44 -10.18 3.59 1.31
CA PRO A 44 -11.51 3.68 0.70
C PRO A 44 -12.54 4.34 1.61
N SER A 45 -12.45 4.16 2.94
CA SER A 45 -13.34 4.83 3.91
C SER A 45 -13.09 6.35 3.96
N VAL A 46 -11.84 6.79 3.78
CA VAL A 46 -11.50 8.23 3.62
C VAL A 46 -12.08 8.77 2.31
N ILE A 47 -11.91 8.07 1.20
CA ILE A 47 -12.45 8.46 -0.11
C ILE A 47 -13.98 8.60 -0.05
N SER A 48 -14.67 7.68 0.57
CA SER A 48 -16.13 7.70 0.73
C SER A 48 -16.63 8.77 1.71
N ARG A 49 -15.74 9.51 2.39
CA ARG A 49 -16.05 10.44 3.49
C ARG A 49 -16.71 9.77 4.70
N SER A 50 -16.55 8.43 4.86
CA SER A 50 -17.02 7.73 6.05
C SER A 50 -16.19 8.05 7.29
N ILE A 51 -14.92 8.36 7.09
CA ILE A 51 -13.96 8.84 8.10
C ILE A 51 -13.15 10.01 7.54
N ARG A 52 -12.60 10.83 8.44
CA ARG A 52 -11.64 11.88 8.07
C ARG A 52 -10.27 11.27 7.78
N LEU A 53 -9.49 11.89 6.88
CA LEU A 53 -8.13 11.43 6.55
C LEU A 53 -7.27 11.25 7.82
N LYS A 54 -7.32 12.19 8.75
CA LYS A 54 -6.58 12.15 10.03
C LYS A 54 -6.81 10.83 10.81
N GLN A 55 -8.00 10.26 10.74
CA GLN A 55 -8.34 9.02 11.46
C GLN A 55 -7.73 7.75 10.84
N SER A 56 -7.10 7.86 9.69
CA SER A 56 -6.41 6.76 9.00
C SER A 56 -4.90 6.89 9.01
N LEU A 57 -4.35 7.88 9.73
CA LEU A 57 -2.92 8.16 9.73
C LEU A 57 -2.21 7.48 10.89
N ILE A 58 -1.02 6.98 10.61
CA ILE A 58 -0.01 6.58 11.59
C ILE A 58 1.10 7.63 11.52
N ASP A 59 1.37 8.32 12.61
CA ASP A 59 2.43 9.32 12.69
C ASP A 59 3.79 8.63 12.85
N ILE A 60 4.51 8.52 11.75
CA ILE A 60 5.83 7.88 11.67
C ILE A 60 6.89 8.73 12.39
N SER A 61 6.79 10.05 12.31
CA SER A 61 7.76 10.95 12.92
C SER A 61 7.67 10.91 14.44
N SER A 62 6.47 10.97 15.01
CA SER A 62 6.24 10.85 16.45
C SER A 62 6.61 9.47 16.97
N LEU A 63 6.29 8.41 16.22
CA LEU A 63 6.66 7.04 16.57
C LEU A 63 8.18 6.84 16.58
N ALA A 64 8.90 7.40 15.62
CA ALA A 64 10.37 7.36 15.57
C ALA A 64 10.97 8.10 16.76
N SER A 65 10.48 9.32 17.06
CA SER A 65 10.92 10.11 18.22
C SER A 65 10.72 9.35 19.52
N SER A 66 9.54 8.78 19.74
CA SER A 66 9.23 7.97 20.93
C SER A 66 10.15 6.76 21.07
N ALA A 67 10.54 6.14 19.97
CA ALA A 67 11.47 5.02 19.93
C ALA A 67 12.96 5.45 19.94
N LYS A 68 13.27 6.75 20.09
CA LYS A 68 14.63 7.31 20.02
C LYS A 68 15.36 7.01 18.71
N ILE A 69 14.60 6.99 17.59
CA ILE A 69 15.08 6.76 16.23
C ILE A 69 15.11 8.09 15.50
N SER A 70 16.22 8.39 14.81
CA SER A 70 16.33 9.59 13.98
C SER A 70 15.37 9.54 12.80
N PHE A 71 14.57 10.59 12.59
CA PHE A 71 13.64 10.68 11.46
C PHE A 71 14.16 11.67 10.41
N ILE A 72 14.28 11.20 9.15
CA ILE A 72 14.64 12.04 8.01
C ILE A 72 13.48 12.07 7.03
N LYS A 73 12.85 13.25 6.89
CA LYS A 73 11.84 13.49 5.87
C LYS A 73 12.55 13.75 4.54
N SER A 74 12.65 12.72 3.71
CA SER A 74 13.24 12.81 2.38
C SER A 74 12.79 11.63 1.50
N GLU A 75 12.91 11.81 0.19
CA GLU A 75 12.71 10.74 -0.77
C GLU A 75 14.06 10.12 -1.14
N VAL A 76 14.10 8.79 -1.18
CA VAL A 76 15.27 8.04 -1.66
C VAL A 76 15.29 8.10 -3.18
N LYS A 77 16.35 8.65 -3.74
CA LYS A 77 16.59 8.76 -5.18
C LYS A 77 17.28 7.53 -5.73
N ASP A 78 18.25 6.99 -4.97
CA ASP A 78 19.00 5.80 -5.33
C ASP A 78 19.64 5.15 -4.10
N ILE A 79 20.08 3.90 -4.21
CA ILE A 79 20.86 3.19 -3.19
C ILE A 79 22.07 2.52 -3.87
N GLN A 80 23.23 2.95 -3.49
CA GLN A 80 24.51 2.36 -3.90
C GLN A 80 24.85 1.22 -2.92
N PHE A 81 24.43 0.00 -3.26
CA PHE A 81 24.55 -1.15 -2.34
C PHE A 81 26.01 -1.55 -2.12
N ASP A 82 26.89 -1.41 -3.12
CA ASP A 82 28.33 -1.73 -3.02
C ASP A 82 29.05 -0.77 -2.07
N ASN A 83 28.69 0.52 -2.12
CA ASN A 83 29.26 1.57 -1.28
C ASN A 83 28.47 1.79 0.02
N GLN A 84 27.40 1.03 0.24
CA GLN A 84 26.49 1.16 1.41
C GLN A 84 26.01 2.60 1.63
N LYS A 85 25.67 3.33 0.55
CA LYS A 85 25.21 4.73 0.58
C LYS A 85 23.78 4.85 0.05
N ILE A 86 22.97 5.65 0.73
CA ILE A 86 21.62 6.03 0.33
C ILE A 86 21.66 7.45 -0.21
N ILE A 87 21.28 7.63 -1.46
CA ILE A 87 21.21 8.93 -2.12
C ILE A 87 19.82 9.51 -1.91
N LEU A 88 19.74 10.69 -1.33
CA LEU A 88 18.50 11.38 -0.98
C LEU A 88 18.26 12.57 -1.92
N ASN A 89 17.00 12.97 -2.00
CA ASN A 89 16.63 14.21 -2.67
C ASN A 89 17.03 15.41 -1.79
N ASN A 90 17.86 16.31 -2.34
CA ASN A 90 18.26 17.58 -1.70
C ASN A 90 18.95 17.42 -0.32
N ARG A 91 19.66 16.32 -0.10
CA ARG A 91 20.42 16.06 1.13
C ARG A 91 21.69 15.28 0.83
N PRO A 92 22.73 15.38 1.66
CA PRO A 92 23.91 14.52 1.57
C PRO A 92 23.55 13.03 1.64
N PRO A 93 24.33 12.16 1.01
CA PRO A 93 24.18 10.71 1.13
C PRO A 93 24.32 10.23 2.57
N ILE A 94 23.63 9.16 2.90
CA ILE A 94 23.67 8.52 4.22
C ILE A 94 24.30 7.14 4.09
N GLU A 95 25.30 6.86 4.91
CA GLU A 95 25.91 5.54 5.00
C GLU A 95 25.09 4.61 5.90
N TYR A 96 25.18 3.31 5.66
CA TYR A 96 24.51 2.30 6.48
C TYR A 96 25.36 1.03 6.61
N SER A 97 25.33 0.39 7.76
CA SER A 97 25.85 -0.97 7.95
C SER A 97 24.78 -2.02 7.59
N LYS A 98 23.54 -1.79 7.98
CA LYS A 98 22.38 -2.61 7.64
C LYS A 98 21.21 -1.73 7.18
N ILE A 99 20.45 -2.24 6.19
CA ILE A 99 19.32 -1.53 5.61
C ILE A 99 18.06 -2.40 5.59
N ILE A 100 16.91 -1.81 5.95
CA ILE A 100 15.61 -2.45 5.90
C ILE A 100 14.73 -1.69 4.91
N LEU A 101 14.40 -2.32 3.79
CA LEU A 101 13.60 -1.76 2.72
C LEU A 101 12.11 -2.08 2.95
N ASN A 102 11.33 -1.06 3.27
CA ASN A 102 9.87 -1.11 3.37
C ASN A 102 9.23 0.10 2.68
N CYS A 103 9.73 0.41 1.50
CA CYS A 103 9.33 1.56 0.68
C CYS A 103 7.98 1.34 -0.06
N GLY A 104 7.38 0.16 0.05
CA GLY A 104 6.14 -0.14 -0.67
C GLY A 104 6.36 -0.32 -2.17
N SER A 105 5.38 0.15 -2.96
CA SER A 105 5.41 0.10 -4.42
C SER A 105 4.71 1.31 -5.00
N SER A 106 5.06 1.69 -6.22
CA SER A 106 4.35 2.66 -7.05
C SER A 106 3.16 2.00 -7.75
N THR A 107 2.27 2.77 -8.33
CA THR A 107 1.24 2.26 -9.24
C THR A 107 1.85 2.06 -10.64
N LYS A 108 1.49 0.97 -11.30
CA LYS A 108 1.93 0.72 -12.67
C LYS A 108 1.22 1.70 -13.61
N VAL A 109 1.98 2.46 -14.39
CA VAL A 109 1.49 3.39 -15.41
C VAL A 109 1.90 2.85 -16.78
N SER A 110 0.94 2.67 -17.70
CA SER A 110 1.22 2.33 -19.10
C SER A 110 1.66 3.58 -19.87
N LYS A 111 2.24 3.39 -21.05
CA LYS A 111 2.70 4.51 -21.89
C LYS A 111 1.56 5.48 -22.21
N GLU A 112 0.38 4.98 -22.53
CA GLU A 112 -0.81 5.78 -22.88
C GLU A 112 -1.28 6.69 -21.74
N PHE A 113 -1.13 6.25 -20.46
CA PHE A 113 -1.47 7.07 -19.30
C PHE A 113 -0.36 8.01 -18.84
N SER A 114 0.85 7.87 -19.38
CA SER A 114 2.00 8.68 -18.92
C SER A 114 1.80 10.17 -19.18
N GLU A 115 1.24 10.53 -20.32
CA GLU A 115 0.95 11.91 -20.70
C GLU A 115 -0.21 12.48 -19.89
N LEU A 116 -1.29 11.72 -19.76
CA LEU A 116 -2.45 12.11 -18.95
C LEU A 116 -2.08 12.37 -17.47
N VAL A 117 -1.08 11.65 -16.95
CA VAL A 117 -0.55 11.91 -15.61
C VAL A 117 0.22 13.25 -15.56
N LYS A 118 1.01 13.57 -16.58
CA LYS A 118 1.71 14.87 -16.67
C LYS A 118 0.73 16.04 -16.76
N GLU A 119 -0.34 15.87 -17.51
CA GLU A 119 -1.42 16.85 -17.71
C GLU A 119 -2.39 16.95 -16.53
N ASN A 120 -2.18 16.15 -15.47
CA ASN A 120 -3.09 16.06 -14.31
C ASN A 120 -4.53 15.63 -14.67
N ILE A 121 -4.73 14.99 -15.81
CA ILE A 121 -5.98 14.33 -16.21
C ILE A 121 -6.07 12.94 -15.54
N ALA A 122 -4.94 12.25 -15.39
CA ALA A 122 -4.86 11.00 -14.67
C ALA A 122 -4.02 11.15 -13.39
N CYS A 123 -4.35 10.35 -12.36
CA CYS A 123 -3.57 10.26 -11.14
C CYS A 123 -3.44 8.80 -10.72
N THR A 124 -2.27 8.41 -10.24
CA THR A 124 -2.06 7.11 -9.64
C THR A 124 -2.67 7.03 -8.25
N ILE A 125 -3.22 5.87 -7.87
CA ILE A 125 -3.78 5.67 -6.51
C ILE A 125 -2.72 5.84 -5.42
N ARG A 126 -1.46 5.62 -5.73
CA ARG A 126 -0.31 5.85 -4.84
C ARG A 126 0.62 6.89 -5.46
N PRO A 127 1.05 7.87 -4.66
CA PRO A 127 0.89 8.08 -3.21
C PRO A 127 -0.53 8.50 -2.80
N PHE A 128 -1.00 7.99 -1.65
CA PHE A 128 -2.38 8.22 -1.19
C PHE A 128 -2.73 9.69 -0.94
N PHE A 129 -1.80 10.50 -0.43
CA PHE A 129 -2.05 11.93 -0.23
C PHE A 129 -2.31 12.66 -1.56
N GLN A 130 -1.55 12.32 -2.60
CA GLN A 130 -1.69 12.93 -3.92
C GLN A 130 -3.02 12.53 -4.58
N SER A 131 -3.36 11.23 -4.55
CA SER A 131 -4.64 10.77 -5.09
C SER A 131 -5.84 11.29 -4.29
N TYR A 132 -5.70 11.51 -2.98
CA TYR A 132 -6.75 12.15 -2.17
C TYR A 132 -7.01 13.58 -2.62
N GLN A 133 -5.96 14.39 -2.85
CA GLN A 133 -6.11 15.76 -3.36
C GLN A 133 -6.71 15.78 -4.77
N PHE A 134 -6.26 14.88 -5.63
CA PHE A 134 -6.81 14.73 -6.98
C PHE A 134 -8.32 14.41 -6.98
N ILE A 135 -8.77 13.49 -6.10
CA ILE A 135 -10.18 13.18 -5.94
C ILE A 135 -10.94 14.37 -5.33
N LYS A 136 -10.36 15.03 -4.33
CA LYS A 136 -10.97 16.17 -3.65
C LYS A 136 -11.18 17.35 -4.59
N SER A 137 -10.25 17.64 -5.49
CA SER A 137 -10.38 18.72 -6.47
C SER A 137 -11.52 18.50 -7.46
N ASP A 138 -12.04 17.28 -7.56
CA ASP A 138 -13.15 16.92 -8.46
C ASP A 138 -14.53 16.93 -7.76
N ASP A 139 -14.59 17.27 -6.48
CA ASP A 139 -15.85 17.29 -5.69
C ASP A 139 -16.89 18.30 -6.24
N VAL A 140 -16.44 19.36 -6.88
CA VAL A 140 -17.30 20.39 -7.47
C VAL A 140 -18.10 19.88 -8.68
N PHE A 141 -17.68 18.78 -9.29
CA PHE A 141 -18.28 18.21 -10.50
C PHE A 141 -19.24 17.03 -10.21
N ASN A 142 -19.98 17.05 -9.10
CA ASN A 142 -20.91 16.00 -8.72
C ASN A 142 -22.27 16.16 -9.43
N SER A 143 -22.28 16.15 -10.76
CA SER A 143 -23.48 16.26 -11.60
C SER A 143 -23.54 15.10 -12.61
N LYS A 144 -24.77 14.75 -13.04
CA LYS A 144 -25.01 13.76 -14.12
C LYS A 144 -24.58 14.28 -15.49
N ASN A 145 -24.56 15.59 -15.68
CA ASN A 145 -24.22 16.23 -16.95
C ASN A 145 -22.71 16.35 -17.18
N GLU A 146 -21.90 16.11 -16.15
CA GLU A 146 -20.45 16.13 -16.25
C GLU A 146 -19.89 14.87 -16.93
N LEU A 147 -18.78 15.05 -17.62
CA LEU A 147 -18.00 13.92 -18.12
C LEU A 147 -17.64 12.95 -17.00
N PRO A 148 -17.62 11.64 -17.25
CA PRO A 148 -17.41 10.63 -16.23
C PRO A 148 -16.05 10.77 -15.55
N PHE A 149 -16.00 10.36 -14.27
CA PHE A 149 -14.76 10.04 -13.57
C PHE A 149 -14.49 8.55 -13.72
N VAL A 150 -13.30 8.19 -14.11
CA VAL A 150 -12.92 6.81 -14.42
C VAL A 150 -11.99 6.26 -13.35
N VAL A 151 -12.23 5.02 -12.91
CA VAL A 151 -11.29 4.22 -12.13
C VAL A 151 -10.80 3.10 -13.02
N THR A 152 -9.49 2.91 -13.14
CA THR A 152 -8.95 1.82 -13.98
C THR A 152 -8.41 0.68 -13.12
N GLY A 153 -8.69 -0.55 -13.50
CA GLY A 153 -8.13 -1.74 -12.90
C GLY A 153 -9.16 -2.81 -12.50
N SER A 154 -8.74 -4.07 -12.56
CA SER A 154 -9.59 -5.24 -12.26
C SER A 154 -9.36 -5.83 -10.85
N GLY A 155 -8.58 -5.15 -10.01
CA GLY A 155 -8.27 -5.61 -8.66
C GLY A 155 -9.34 -5.21 -7.63
N LEU A 156 -9.39 -5.91 -6.49
CA LEU A 156 -10.33 -5.60 -5.40
C LEU A 156 -10.20 -4.15 -4.90
N GLY A 157 -8.98 -3.58 -4.92
CA GLY A 157 -8.76 -2.18 -4.57
C GLY A 157 -9.47 -1.20 -5.51
N ALA A 158 -9.44 -1.44 -6.82
CA ALA A 158 -10.16 -0.62 -7.79
C ALA A 158 -11.68 -0.68 -7.57
N ILE A 159 -12.20 -1.88 -7.34
CA ILE A 159 -13.62 -2.12 -7.05
C ILE A 159 -14.05 -1.40 -5.77
N GLU A 160 -13.28 -1.51 -4.69
CA GLU A 160 -13.60 -0.86 -3.42
C GLU A 160 -13.54 0.67 -3.53
N ILE A 161 -12.58 1.21 -4.27
CA ILE A 161 -12.48 2.65 -4.58
C ILE A 161 -13.68 3.11 -5.41
N ALA A 162 -14.12 2.34 -6.39
CA ALA A 162 -15.31 2.68 -7.18
C ALA A 162 -16.58 2.78 -6.31
N PHE A 163 -16.79 1.83 -5.38
CA PHE A 163 -17.88 1.93 -4.39
C PHE A 163 -17.72 3.14 -3.45
N ALA A 164 -16.50 3.43 -3.01
CA ALA A 164 -16.21 4.58 -2.16
C ALA A 164 -16.50 5.90 -2.86
N LEU A 165 -16.15 6.03 -4.13
CA LEU A 165 -16.45 7.19 -4.96
C LEU A 165 -17.94 7.32 -5.23
N ARG A 166 -18.69 6.24 -5.43
CA ARG A 166 -20.15 6.28 -5.57
C ARG A 166 -20.82 6.81 -4.31
N LYS A 167 -20.33 6.46 -3.12
CA LYS A 167 -20.81 7.08 -1.88
C LYS A 167 -20.49 8.56 -1.81
N ARG A 168 -19.25 8.96 -2.22
CA ARG A 168 -18.81 10.35 -2.23
C ARG A 168 -19.63 11.20 -3.20
N TRP A 169 -19.86 10.70 -4.40
CA TRP A 169 -20.53 11.38 -5.51
C TRP A 169 -21.78 10.63 -5.96
N LYS A 170 -22.94 11.00 -5.41
CA LYS A 170 -24.22 10.32 -5.67
C LYS A 170 -24.66 10.41 -7.14
N ASN A 171 -24.44 11.57 -7.76
CA ASN A 171 -24.99 11.89 -9.07
C ASN A 171 -23.96 11.79 -10.23
N ARG A 172 -22.67 11.75 -9.91
CA ARG A 172 -21.61 11.70 -10.91
C ARG A 172 -21.64 10.44 -11.74
N LYS A 173 -21.37 10.56 -13.06
CA LYS A 173 -21.08 9.38 -13.88
C LYS A 173 -19.76 8.76 -13.43
N LEU A 174 -19.80 7.49 -13.04
CA LEU A 174 -18.62 6.72 -12.64
C LEU A 174 -18.47 5.52 -13.56
N ILE A 175 -17.24 5.32 -14.04
CA ILE A 175 -16.87 4.19 -14.87
C ILE A 175 -15.74 3.42 -14.21
N LEU A 176 -15.86 2.10 -14.14
CA LEU A 176 -14.77 1.19 -13.85
C LEU A 176 -14.25 0.61 -15.16
N ALA A 177 -13.12 1.12 -15.65
CA ALA A 177 -12.44 0.58 -16.83
C ALA A 177 -11.58 -0.62 -16.43
N CYS A 178 -12.00 -1.82 -16.83
CA CYS A 178 -11.40 -3.05 -16.35
C CYS A 178 -11.65 -4.22 -17.30
N ASN A 179 -10.89 -5.30 -17.16
CA ASN A 179 -11.22 -6.57 -17.79
C ASN A 179 -12.25 -7.31 -16.91
N PRO A 180 -13.53 -7.41 -17.33
CA PRO A 180 -14.62 -7.99 -16.53
C PRO A 180 -14.45 -9.49 -16.28
N ILE A 181 -13.75 -10.23 -17.15
CA ILE A 181 -13.46 -11.66 -16.97
C ILE A 181 -12.67 -11.92 -15.69
N LYS A 182 -11.86 -10.94 -15.23
CA LYS A 182 -11.07 -11.02 -13.99
C LYS A 182 -11.87 -10.70 -12.74
N ILE A 183 -13.12 -10.26 -12.86
CA ILE A 183 -13.99 -9.83 -11.76
C ILE A 183 -15.08 -10.87 -11.54
N SER A 184 -15.39 -11.21 -10.29
CA SER A 184 -16.47 -12.15 -10.01
C SER A 184 -17.82 -11.57 -10.41
N ARG A 185 -18.73 -12.42 -10.92
CA ARG A 185 -20.10 -12.03 -11.32
C ARG A 185 -20.85 -11.29 -10.20
N ARG A 186 -20.59 -11.62 -8.93
CA ARG A 186 -21.21 -10.92 -7.80
C ARG A 186 -20.79 -9.45 -7.71
N PHE A 187 -19.51 -9.15 -7.94
CA PHE A 187 -19.04 -7.77 -7.98
C PHE A 187 -19.58 -7.02 -9.20
N LEU A 188 -19.59 -7.65 -10.37
CA LEU A 188 -20.14 -7.03 -11.59
C LEU A 188 -21.59 -6.59 -11.39
N ARG A 189 -22.47 -7.50 -10.95
CA ARG A 189 -23.86 -7.18 -10.61
C ARG A 189 -24.01 -6.08 -9.56
N THR A 190 -23.13 -6.08 -8.53
CA THR A 190 -23.18 -5.07 -7.48
C THR A 190 -22.75 -3.70 -8.01
N LEU A 191 -21.76 -3.62 -8.88
CA LEU A 191 -21.34 -2.37 -9.53
C LEU A 191 -22.48 -1.76 -10.36
N GLU A 192 -23.22 -2.58 -11.12
CA GLU A 192 -24.40 -2.18 -11.88
C GLU A 192 -25.51 -1.62 -10.98
N ILE A 193 -25.85 -2.32 -9.88
CA ILE A 193 -26.83 -1.85 -8.86
C ILE A 193 -26.43 -0.49 -8.27
N PHE A 194 -25.12 -0.23 -8.15
CA PHE A 194 -24.59 1.06 -7.66
C PHE A 194 -24.44 2.11 -8.78
N ASN A 195 -24.97 1.86 -10.00
CA ASN A 195 -24.84 2.73 -11.16
C ASN A 195 -23.36 3.09 -11.47
N ILE A 196 -22.47 2.12 -11.35
CA ILE A 196 -21.09 2.21 -11.79
C ILE A 196 -20.98 1.45 -13.11
N GLN A 197 -20.77 2.16 -14.20
CA GLN A 197 -20.63 1.55 -15.52
C GLN A 197 -19.32 0.77 -15.62
N ILE A 198 -19.36 -0.33 -16.36
CA ILE A 198 -18.18 -1.17 -16.62
C ILE A 198 -17.82 -1.02 -18.09
N LYS A 199 -16.56 -0.70 -18.37
CA LYS A 199 -16.00 -0.60 -19.73
C LYS A 199 -14.70 -1.41 -19.81
N GLU A 200 -14.43 -1.99 -20.98
CA GLU A 200 -13.19 -2.76 -21.20
C GLU A 200 -12.05 -1.87 -21.70
N ASP A 201 -12.39 -0.83 -22.41
CA ASP A 201 -11.46 0.14 -22.99
C ASP A 201 -11.73 1.56 -22.49
N MET A 202 -10.98 2.53 -23.02
CA MET A 202 -11.07 3.96 -22.71
C MET A 202 -11.52 4.81 -23.92
N ASN A 203 -12.19 4.19 -24.92
CA ASN A 203 -12.64 4.85 -26.14
C ASN A 203 -13.95 5.64 -25.91
N PHE A 204 -13.90 6.61 -24.97
CA PHE A 204 -15.00 7.52 -24.65
C PHE A 204 -14.46 8.76 -23.94
N ASP A 205 -15.20 9.84 -23.95
CA ASP A 205 -14.81 11.08 -23.26
C ASP A 205 -14.90 10.93 -21.74
N TYR A 206 -13.91 11.47 -21.02
CA TYR A 206 -13.84 11.45 -19.57
C TYR A 206 -13.20 12.72 -19.03
N LYS A 207 -13.54 13.06 -17.79
CA LYS A 207 -12.98 14.24 -17.08
C LYS A 207 -11.63 13.92 -16.44
N LYS A 208 -11.59 12.85 -15.67
CA LYS A 208 -10.42 12.43 -14.90
C LYS A 208 -10.34 10.91 -14.77
N VAL A 209 -9.13 10.41 -14.59
CA VAL A 209 -8.82 8.98 -14.45
C VAL A 209 -8.03 8.71 -13.19
N LEU A 210 -8.47 7.77 -12.35
CA LEU A 210 -7.73 7.26 -11.21
C LEU A 210 -7.14 5.87 -11.53
N LEU A 211 -5.84 5.78 -11.58
CA LEU A 211 -5.12 4.57 -11.95
C LEU A 211 -4.97 3.62 -10.76
N CYS A 212 -5.70 2.50 -10.78
CA CYS A 212 -5.58 1.38 -9.84
C CYS A 212 -5.01 0.12 -10.55
N THR A 213 -4.08 0.29 -11.45
CA THR A 213 -3.59 -0.66 -12.44
C THR A 213 -2.56 -1.67 -11.92
N GLY A 214 -2.43 -1.78 -10.61
CA GLY A 214 -1.50 -2.70 -9.95
C GLY A 214 -0.20 -2.04 -9.50
N ASN A 215 0.73 -2.86 -9.05
CA ASN A 215 1.96 -2.40 -8.41
C ASN A 215 3.14 -2.43 -9.38
N SER A 216 4.04 -1.47 -9.23
CA SER A 216 5.33 -1.39 -9.89
C SER A 216 6.41 -1.10 -8.85
N PRO A 217 7.62 -1.66 -8.95
CA PRO A 217 8.72 -1.26 -8.06
C PRO A 217 9.13 0.18 -8.33
N HIS A 218 9.75 0.83 -7.34
CA HIS A 218 10.40 2.11 -7.52
C HIS A 218 11.54 1.99 -8.54
N SER A 219 11.82 3.07 -9.30
CA SER A 219 12.81 3.07 -10.37
C SER A 219 14.21 2.67 -9.88
N TRP A 220 14.64 3.18 -8.73
CA TRP A 220 15.93 2.85 -8.13
C TRP A 220 16.08 1.36 -7.74
N ILE A 221 14.98 0.62 -7.53
CA ILE A 221 15.04 -0.84 -7.31
C ILE A 221 15.36 -1.58 -8.61
N LYS A 222 14.82 -1.12 -9.75
CA LYS A 222 14.98 -1.79 -11.04
C LYS A 222 16.42 -1.76 -11.58
N ASN A 223 17.13 -0.69 -11.30
CA ASN A 223 18.46 -0.42 -11.85
C ASN A 223 19.59 -0.91 -10.91
N ASN A 224 19.31 -1.90 -10.07
CA ASN A 224 20.23 -2.29 -9.02
C ASN A 224 20.60 -3.77 -9.05
N ILE A 225 21.66 -4.14 -8.32
CA ILE A 225 22.20 -5.51 -8.19
C ILE A 225 21.28 -6.48 -7.46
N LEU A 226 20.14 -6.01 -6.91
CA LEU A 226 19.17 -6.82 -6.22
C LEU A 226 18.45 -7.78 -7.17
N LYS A 227 18.34 -9.05 -6.80
CA LYS A 227 17.53 -10.03 -7.55
C LYS A 227 16.05 -9.74 -7.38
N LEU A 228 15.35 -9.58 -8.51
CA LEU A 228 13.93 -9.25 -8.57
C LEU A 228 13.10 -10.40 -9.11
N ASP A 229 11.86 -10.51 -8.64
CA ASP A 229 10.86 -11.40 -9.23
C ASP A 229 10.26 -10.79 -10.52
N ASN A 230 9.41 -11.56 -11.22
CA ASN A 230 8.77 -11.12 -12.47
C ASN A 230 7.86 -9.88 -12.30
N ASN A 231 7.55 -9.46 -11.08
CA ASN A 231 6.79 -8.25 -10.77
C ASN A 231 7.72 -7.10 -10.31
N GLY A 232 9.03 -7.28 -10.38
CA GLY A 232 10.04 -6.31 -9.98
C GLY A 232 10.20 -6.18 -8.47
N ARG A 233 9.76 -7.15 -7.66
CA ARG A 233 9.93 -7.13 -6.22
C ARG A 233 11.24 -7.81 -5.83
N ILE A 234 11.88 -7.28 -4.79
CA ILE A 234 13.14 -7.83 -4.26
C ILE A 234 12.90 -9.26 -3.75
N ILE A 235 13.61 -10.22 -4.30
CA ILE A 235 13.56 -11.62 -3.84
C ILE A 235 14.30 -11.71 -2.52
N THR A 236 13.60 -12.17 -1.47
CA THR A 236 14.18 -12.41 -0.16
C THR A 236 14.21 -13.90 0.16
N ASN A 237 15.12 -14.29 1.03
CA ASN A 237 15.15 -15.64 1.62
C ASN A 237 14.10 -15.77 2.75
N LYS A 238 14.01 -16.94 3.34
CA LYS A 238 13.11 -17.25 4.47
C LYS A 238 13.37 -16.43 5.74
N TYR A 239 14.46 -15.69 5.81
CA TYR A 239 14.83 -14.82 6.92
C TYR A 239 14.54 -13.36 6.67
N LEU A 240 13.90 -13.03 5.54
CA LEU A 240 13.57 -11.67 5.04
C LEU A 240 14.79 -10.87 4.57
N ARG A 241 15.95 -11.50 4.38
CA ARG A 241 17.13 -10.90 3.76
C ARG A 241 17.02 -10.97 2.24
N ALA A 242 17.43 -9.92 1.55
CA ALA A 242 17.57 -9.93 0.09
C ALA A 242 18.50 -11.09 -0.32
N LYS A 243 18.17 -11.75 -1.43
CA LYS A 243 18.96 -12.89 -1.91
C LYS A 243 20.39 -12.42 -2.20
N ASP A 244 21.35 -13.21 -1.72
CA ASP A 244 22.80 -12.97 -1.85
C ASP A 244 23.36 -11.79 -1.00
N PHE A 245 22.52 -11.19 -0.14
CA PHE A 245 22.97 -10.14 0.78
C PHE A 245 22.65 -10.53 2.24
N PHE A 246 23.57 -10.22 3.15
CA PHE A 246 23.39 -10.49 4.58
C PHE A 246 23.01 -9.24 5.39
N ASN A 247 23.27 -8.04 4.85
CA ASN A 247 22.99 -6.75 5.50
C ASN A 247 21.77 -6.00 4.94
N ILE A 248 21.05 -6.60 3.95
CA ILE A 248 19.89 -6.01 3.32
C ILE A 248 18.65 -6.83 3.65
N TYR A 249 17.68 -6.23 4.32
CA TYR A 249 16.35 -6.76 4.55
C TYR A 249 15.33 -6.09 3.64
N ALA A 250 14.33 -6.83 3.15
CA ALA A 250 13.24 -6.25 2.39
C ALA A 250 11.90 -6.88 2.77
N VAL A 251 10.87 -6.05 2.96
CA VAL A 251 9.54 -6.47 3.44
C VAL A 251 8.42 -5.62 2.84
N GLY A 252 7.19 -6.09 2.94
CA GLY A 252 6.03 -5.39 2.39
C GLY A 252 5.91 -5.52 0.87
N ASP A 253 5.33 -4.50 0.21
CA ASP A 253 5.01 -4.57 -1.22
C ASP A 253 6.25 -4.52 -2.14
N CYS A 254 7.39 -4.04 -1.65
CA CYS A 254 8.64 -4.04 -2.41
C CYS A 254 9.36 -5.39 -2.43
N ALA A 255 8.91 -6.38 -1.62
CA ALA A 255 9.60 -7.65 -1.43
C ALA A 255 8.73 -8.88 -1.76
N SER A 256 9.41 -9.97 -2.11
CA SER A 256 8.82 -11.30 -2.34
C SER A 256 9.67 -12.36 -1.65
N VAL A 257 9.03 -13.19 -0.80
CA VAL A 257 9.75 -14.30 -0.14
C VAL A 257 9.81 -15.51 -1.05
N GLY A 258 11.02 -15.86 -1.46
CA GLY A 258 11.28 -16.91 -2.45
C GLY A 258 10.74 -16.54 -3.84
N ILE A 259 10.80 -17.51 -4.76
CA ILE A 259 10.34 -17.35 -6.16
C ILE A 259 8.79 -17.45 -6.26
N ASN A 260 8.10 -17.60 -5.15
CA ASN A 260 6.67 -17.83 -5.14
C ASN A 260 5.87 -16.59 -5.60
N LYS A 261 5.07 -16.77 -6.65
CA LYS A 261 4.16 -15.80 -7.29
C LYS A 261 3.02 -15.32 -6.36
N ARG A 262 3.32 -14.88 -5.13
CA ARG A 262 2.26 -14.41 -4.21
C ARG A 262 1.94 -12.94 -4.49
N LYS A 263 0.66 -12.62 -4.47
CA LYS A 263 0.23 -11.21 -4.50
C LYS A 263 0.69 -10.54 -3.20
N SER A 264 1.30 -9.37 -3.31
CA SER A 264 1.58 -8.52 -2.15
C SER A 264 0.27 -8.15 -1.46
N SER A 265 0.28 -8.12 -0.13
CA SER A 265 -0.88 -7.69 0.66
C SER A 265 -0.42 -7.09 1.98
N GLY A 266 -1.17 -6.12 2.49
CA GLY A 266 -0.91 -5.50 3.79
C GLY A 266 -0.82 -6.53 4.94
N ILE A 267 -1.58 -7.63 4.87
CA ILE A 267 -1.54 -8.72 5.87
C ILE A 267 -0.14 -9.37 5.92
N ILE A 268 0.50 -9.58 4.77
CA ILE A 268 1.85 -10.14 4.70
C ILE A 268 2.85 -9.17 5.33
N ALA A 269 2.76 -7.88 5.01
CA ALA A 269 3.60 -6.84 5.60
C ALA A 269 3.47 -6.78 7.13
N VAL A 270 2.23 -6.78 7.64
CA VAL A 270 1.95 -6.76 9.09
C VAL A 270 2.50 -8.00 9.79
N LYS A 271 2.23 -9.20 9.25
CA LYS A 271 2.65 -10.46 9.89
C LYS A 271 4.16 -10.71 9.86
N SER A 272 4.88 -10.15 8.89
CA SER A 272 6.34 -10.28 8.82
C SER A 272 7.06 -9.45 9.88
N SER A 273 6.43 -8.41 10.45
CA SER A 273 7.06 -7.46 11.36
C SER A 273 7.65 -8.11 12.62
N LYS A 274 6.94 -9.07 13.23
CA LYS A 274 7.42 -9.77 14.44
C LYS A 274 8.67 -10.62 14.16
N THR A 275 8.70 -11.30 13.01
CA THR A 275 9.88 -12.11 12.60
C THR A 275 11.03 -11.19 12.24
N LEU A 276 10.77 -10.11 11.51
CA LEU A 276 11.77 -9.10 11.17
C LEU A 276 12.42 -8.51 12.42
N CYS A 277 11.62 -8.08 13.40
CA CYS A 277 12.09 -7.52 14.65
C CYS A 277 13.08 -8.46 15.36
N LYS A 278 12.73 -9.74 15.49
CA LYS A 278 13.61 -10.74 16.09
C LYS A 278 14.85 -11.01 15.26
N ASN A 279 14.71 -11.02 13.93
CA ASN A 279 15.85 -11.30 13.03
C ASN A 279 16.86 -10.16 13.05
N ILE A 280 16.39 -8.91 13.08
CA ILE A 280 17.31 -7.76 13.20
C ILE A 280 18.07 -7.83 14.50
N ASN A 281 17.40 -8.01 15.66
CA ASN A 281 18.08 -8.16 16.95
C ASN A 281 19.05 -9.34 16.93
N ASN A 282 18.61 -10.52 16.52
CA ASN A 282 19.46 -11.73 16.48
C ASN A 282 20.70 -11.54 15.57
N ASP A 283 20.54 -10.80 14.46
CA ASP A 283 21.62 -10.53 13.53
C ASP A 283 22.71 -9.61 14.13
N PHE A 284 22.33 -8.66 14.97
CA PHE A 284 23.29 -7.78 15.67
C PHE A 284 24.02 -8.50 16.81
N VAL A 285 23.41 -9.52 17.41
CA VAL A 285 24.03 -10.31 18.50
C VAL A 285 24.51 -11.70 18.03
N ASN A 286 24.69 -11.88 16.74
CA ASN A 286 25.17 -13.12 16.09
C ASN A 286 24.39 -14.39 16.49
N LYS A 287 23.07 -14.27 16.72
CA LYS A 287 22.19 -15.42 16.99
C LYS A 287 21.48 -15.92 15.75
N ASN A 288 20.99 -17.16 15.80
CA ASN A 288 20.27 -17.78 14.72
C ASN A 288 19.01 -17.02 14.31
N LEU A 289 18.83 -16.79 13.00
CA LEU A 289 17.66 -16.12 12.46
C LEU A 289 16.45 -17.03 12.43
N ARG A 290 15.27 -16.46 12.61
CA ARG A 290 13.98 -17.17 12.57
C ARG A 290 13.44 -17.20 11.14
N LYS A 291 12.96 -18.36 10.73
CA LYS A 291 12.29 -18.55 9.45
C LYS A 291 10.91 -17.87 9.48
N TRP A 292 10.58 -17.15 8.42
CA TRP A 292 9.25 -16.63 8.16
C TRP A 292 8.64 -17.32 6.95
N ILE A 293 7.44 -17.88 7.15
CA ILE A 293 6.69 -18.57 6.09
C ILE A 293 5.39 -17.79 5.89
N PRO A 294 5.25 -17.10 4.74
CA PRO A 294 4.05 -16.32 4.46
C PRO A 294 2.83 -17.22 4.25
N GLN A 295 1.66 -16.77 4.71
CA GLN A 295 0.40 -17.49 4.53
C GLN A 295 0.06 -17.67 3.05
N LYS A 296 -0.46 -18.83 2.67
CA LYS A 296 -0.89 -19.11 1.29
C LYS A 296 -2.09 -18.23 0.87
N ARG A 297 -3.03 -17.95 1.77
CA ARG A 297 -4.24 -17.15 1.55
C ARG A 297 -4.49 -16.24 2.73
N GLY A 298 -5.11 -15.09 2.47
CA GLY A 298 -5.57 -14.15 3.48
C GLY A 298 -7.02 -13.76 3.23
N LEU A 299 -7.76 -13.50 4.30
CA LEU A 299 -9.08 -12.89 4.20
C LEU A 299 -8.94 -11.46 3.69
N GLN A 300 -9.70 -11.11 2.66
CA GLN A 300 -9.84 -9.74 2.16
C GLN A 300 -11.29 -9.33 2.30
N ILE A 301 -11.53 -8.09 2.72
CA ILE A 301 -12.89 -7.58 2.92
C ILE A 301 -13.02 -6.30 2.10
N VAL A 302 -14.07 -6.23 1.29
CA VAL A 302 -14.38 -5.11 0.38
C VAL A 302 -15.68 -4.45 0.83
N ASN A 303 -15.61 -3.19 1.24
CA ASN A 303 -16.77 -2.41 1.66
C ASN A 303 -17.58 -1.91 0.44
N LEU A 304 -18.90 -1.89 0.59
CA LEU A 304 -19.82 -1.35 -0.43
C LEU A 304 -20.17 0.13 -0.18
N PHE A 305 -19.94 0.65 1.02
CA PHE A 305 -20.25 2.03 1.40
C PHE A 305 -21.72 2.45 1.21
N ASN A 306 -22.67 1.52 1.32
CA ASN A 306 -24.08 1.85 1.26
C ASN A 306 -24.49 2.67 2.50
N ASN A 307 -25.22 3.79 2.30
CA ASN A 307 -25.59 4.71 3.38
C ASN A 307 -26.56 4.11 4.39
N ASN A 308 -27.56 3.36 3.92
CA ASN A 308 -28.65 2.87 4.77
C ASN A 308 -28.35 1.52 5.43
N GLN A 309 -27.54 0.70 4.80
CA GLN A 309 -27.18 -0.63 5.29
C GLN A 309 -25.73 -0.94 4.93
N PRO A 310 -24.77 -0.58 5.80
CA PRO A 310 -23.38 -0.85 5.53
C PRO A 310 -23.13 -2.35 5.44
N LYS A 311 -22.61 -2.80 4.31
CA LYS A 311 -22.30 -4.20 3.99
C LYS A 311 -20.92 -4.32 3.35
N ALA A 312 -20.32 -5.49 3.47
CA ALA A 312 -19.06 -5.82 2.83
C ALA A 312 -19.07 -7.24 2.30
N PHE A 313 -18.27 -7.49 1.27
CA PHE A 313 -17.91 -8.84 0.82
C PHE A 313 -16.68 -9.33 1.55
N ALA A 314 -16.65 -10.63 1.87
CA ALA A 314 -15.45 -11.35 2.30
C ALA A 314 -14.94 -12.23 1.17
N ILE A 315 -13.63 -12.20 0.94
CA ILE A 315 -12.95 -12.96 -0.12
C ILE A 315 -11.85 -13.80 0.50
N TYR A 316 -11.89 -15.11 0.23
CA TYR A 316 -10.86 -16.04 0.63
C TYR A 316 -10.46 -16.93 -0.55
N GLY A 317 -9.34 -16.63 -1.16
CA GLY A 317 -8.91 -17.28 -2.40
C GLY A 317 -9.84 -16.93 -3.57
N LYS A 318 -10.58 -17.92 -4.10
CA LYS A 318 -11.59 -17.74 -5.16
C LYS A 318 -13.01 -17.57 -4.61
N LEU A 319 -13.22 -17.86 -3.32
CA LEU A 319 -14.53 -17.77 -2.70
C LEU A 319 -14.88 -16.32 -2.38
N VAL A 320 -16.04 -15.84 -2.83
CA VAL A 320 -16.62 -14.53 -2.52
C VAL A 320 -17.93 -14.78 -1.77
N VAL A 321 -18.01 -14.29 -0.54
CA VAL A 321 -19.17 -14.43 0.35
C VAL A 321 -19.74 -13.07 0.71
N GLY A 322 -21.04 -12.98 0.88
CA GLY A 322 -21.76 -11.75 1.19
C GLY A 322 -22.46 -11.14 -0.03
N PRO A 323 -22.84 -9.86 0.00
CA PRO A 323 -22.43 -8.87 1.02
C PRO A 323 -23.24 -9.02 2.31
N SER A 324 -22.61 -8.78 3.46
CA SER A 324 -23.28 -8.78 4.76
C SER A 324 -22.79 -7.68 5.68
N ARG A 325 -23.64 -7.31 6.68
CA ARG A 325 -23.27 -6.37 7.75
C ARG A 325 -22.18 -6.95 8.66
N PHE A 326 -22.19 -8.27 8.86
CA PHE A 326 -21.18 -8.96 9.66
C PHE A 326 -19.75 -8.68 9.15
N PHE A 327 -19.51 -8.82 7.85
CA PHE A 327 -18.19 -8.56 7.27
C PHE A 327 -17.79 -7.08 7.34
N TRP A 328 -18.76 -6.17 7.26
CA TRP A 328 -18.49 -4.76 7.46
C TRP A 328 -18.05 -4.47 8.91
N VAL A 329 -18.78 -5.02 9.91
CA VAL A 329 -18.39 -4.89 11.32
C VAL A 329 -17.03 -5.50 11.57
N LEU A 330 -16.79 -6.71 11.07
CA LEU A 330 -15.48 -7.40 11.18
C LEU A 330 -14.34 -6.54 10.62
N LYS A 331 -14.52 -5.95 9.43
CA LYS A 331 -13.49 -5.07 8.85
C LYS A 331 -13.21 -3.88 9.75
N ASN A 332 -14.25 -3.21 10.25
CA ASN A 332 -14.09 -2.04 11.12
C ASN A 332 -13.34 -2.39 12.42
N ILE A 333 -13.67 -3.51 13.04
CA ILE A 333 -12.96 -3.99 14.24
C ILE A 333 -11.50 -4.25 13.93
N LEU A 334 -11.19 -4.95 12.83
CA LEU A 334 -9.81 -5.25 12.44
C LEU A 334 -9.01 -3.98 12.14
N ASP A 335 -9.60 -3.02 11.43
CA ASP A 335 -8.95 -1.77 11.06
C ASP A 335 -8.74 -0.87 12.28
N THR A 336 -9.73 -0.74 13.15
CA THR A 336 -9.63 0.04 14.41
C THR A 336 -8.58 -0.56 15.35
N ASN A 337 -8.63 -1.87 15.59
CA ASN A 337 -7.65 -2.56 16.44
C ASN A 337 -6.22 -2.44 15.89
N PHE A 338 -6.07 -2.37 14.57
CA PHE A 338 -4.75 -2.15 14.00
C PHE A 338 -4.24 -0.73 14.28
N LEU A 339 -5.08 0.30 14.09
CA LEU A 339 -4.67 1.69 14.33
C LEU A 339 -4.45 2.02 15.81
N GLN A 340 -5.26 1.43 16.70
CA GLN A 340 -5.11 1.62 18.15
C GLN A 340 -3.77 1.11 18.71
N GLN A 341 -2.98 0.40 17.92
CA GLN A 341 -1.64 -0.04 18.30
C GLN A 341 -0.62 1.13 18.27
N PHE A 342 -0.93 2.21 17.58
CA PHE A 342 -0.07 3.38 17.37
C PHE A 342 -0.58 4.61 18.10
#